data_dc1daca4a3d820239b6701490e90b69b
#
_entry.id   dc1daca4a3d820239b6701490e90b69b
#
_cell.length_a   1.000
_cell.length_b   1.000
_cell.length_c   1.000
_cell.angle_alpha   90.00
_cell.angle_beta   90.00
_cell.angle_gamma   90.00
#
_symmetry.space_group_name_H-M   'P 1'
#
loop_
_entity.id
_entity.type
_entity.pdbx_description
1 polymer ?
#
loop_
_entity_poly.entity_id
_entity_poly.type
_entity_poly.pdbx_seq_one_letter_code
_entity_poly.pdbx_strand_id
1 'polypeptide(L)'
;MDLDALAGVVSYRHAGDDVALVTAAVDRITIENPLKEICDLELSGQVTYSTGRSSMEVSLQVAKAPAEGEVVRAEDVLITCAFTMVALDPKTKKPASVAPLLVETAEERRLFEKGEHNYNAKKDLRQRSLKTQTPNDEESDLIHAMWTKRAGREIPPELSGVSATNMKDTRLSAAQIMQPYDRNRHNFMIFGGYLLKQTFELAYCCAASFSHSRPTFLCLEPSTFDNPVPVGCVSYLNAVVSYTQDSPSTSSAGQKFTRVQVRVDTTARNIDHGTSNPTGTFNYTFLVEGQHEVWPQTYDEFMIWVEARRNVENMNASLPSPDNVAITYKEGATE
;
A
#
# COMPACT_ATOMS: atom_id res chain seq x y z
N MET A 1 -7.32 -8.75 -4.07
CA MET A 1 -8.71 -9.11 -3.70
C MET A 1 -8.71 -10.37 -2.84
N ASP A 2 -8.08 -11.45 -3.27
CA ASP A 2 -8.13 -12.76 -2.59
C ASP A 2 -7.56 -12.74 -1.17
N LEU A 3 -6.46 -12.00 -0.94
CA LEU A 3 -5.90 -11.83 0.40
C LEU A 3 -6.89 -11.16 1.37
N ASP A 4 -7.61 -10.13 0.94
CA ASP A 4 -8.62 -9.47 1.78
C ASP A 4 -9.84 -10.39 2.03
N ALA A 5 -10.23 -11.18 1.03
CA ALA A 5 -11.25 -12.21 1.20
C ALA A 5 -10.83 -13.28 2.22
N LEU A 6 -9.58 -13.75 2.13
CA LEU A 6 -9.03 -14.71 3.09
C LEU A 6 -8.93 -14.11 4.50
N ALA A 7 -8.49 -12.83 4.62
CA ALA A 7 -8.51 -12.12 5.90
C ALA A 7 -9.90 -12.12 6.53
N GLY A 8 -10.93 -11.87 5.73
CA GLY A 8 -12.33 -11.94 6.15
C GLY A 8 -12.71 -13.34 6.67
N VAL A 9 -12.41 -14.38 5.89
CA VAL A 9 -12.73 -15.79 6.28
C VAL A 9 -12.05 -16.17 7.59
N VAL A 10 -10.75 -15.89 7.72
CA VAL A 10 -9.97 -16.18 8.94
C VAL A 10 -10.55 -15.41 10.14
N SER A 11 -10.89 -14.14 9.95
CA SER A 11 -11.47 -13.31 11.00
C SER A 11 -12.84 -13.79 11.47
N TYR A 12 -13.72 -14.25 10.54
CA TYR A 12 -15.02 -14.81 10.91
C TYR A 12 -14.91 -16.12 11.68
N ARG A 13 -13.90 -16.94 11.39
CA ARG A 13 -13.65 -18.17 12.18
C ARG A 13 -13.28 -17.85 13.64
N HIS A 14 -12.64 -16.70 13.87
CA HIS A 14 -12.28 -16.27 15.23
C HIS A 14 -13.40 -15.49 15.94
N ALA A 15 -14.03 -14.57 15.25
CA ALA A 15 -15.02 -13.64 15.83
C ALA A 15 -16.45 -14.20 15.86
N GLY A 16 -16.76 -15.22 15.04
CA GLY A 16 -18.13 -15.72 14.84
C GLY A 16 -18.93 -14.90 13.83
N ASP A 17 -20.15 -15.36 13.53
CA ASP A 17 -21.02 -14.77 12.51
C ASP A 17 -21.93 -13.63 13.05
N ASP A 18 -21.93 -13.38 14.35
CA ASP A 18 -22.79 -12.38 15.00
C ASP A 18 -22.28 -10.94 14.80
N VAL A 19 -21.09 -10.76 14.25
CA VAL A 19 -20.46 -9.46 14.01
C VAL A 19 -20.27 -9.18 12.52
N ALA A 20 -20.24 -7.90 12.17
CA ALA A 20 -19.85 -7.46 10.83
C ALA A 20 -18.35 -7.14 10.84
N LEU A 21 -17.57 -7.83 10.02
CA LEU A 21 -16.13 -7.59 9.92
C LEU A 21 -15.82 -6.67 8.74
N VAL A 22 -14.96 -5.69 8.99
CA VAL A 22 -14.50 -4.73 7.99
C VAL A 22 -12.98 -4.60 8.03
N THR A 23 -12.38 -4.41 6.88
CA THR A 23 -10.95 -4.12 6.74
C THR A 23 -10.70 -2.67 7.14
N ALA A 24 -9.92 -2.45 8.19
CA ALA A 24 -9.60 -1.11 8.68
C ALA A 24 -8.21 -0.64 8.24
N ALA A 25 -7.27 -1.55 8.09
CA ALA A 25 -5.91 -1.23 7.64
C ALA A 25 -5.27 -2.44 6.96
N VAL A 26 -4.31 -2.15 6.13
CA VAL A 26 -3.41 -3.12 5.50
C VAL A 26 -1.99 -2.70 5.84
N ASP A 27 -1.20 -3.65 6.31
CA ASP A 27 0.22 -3.43 6.52
C ASP A 27 0.97 -3.45 5.20
N ARG A 28 2.27 -3.16 5.27
CA ARG A 28 3.10 -3.21 4.08
C ARG A 28 2.95 -4.54 3.36
N ILE A 29 2.67 -4.47 2.06
CA ILE A 29 2.69 -5.62 1.15
C ILE A 29 3.95 -5.50 0.30
N THR A 30 4.85 -6.47 0.44
CA THR A 30 6.10 -6.52 -0.32
C THR A 30 6.19 -7.86 -1.05
N ILE A 31 6.73 -7.85 -2.26
CA ILE A 31 7.08 -9.09 -2.95
C ILE A 31 8.42 -9.56 -2.39
N GLU A 32 8.42 -10.69 -1.68
CA GLU A 32 9.62 -11.30 -1.11
C GLU A 32 10.40 -12.07 -2.16
N ASN A 33 9.69 -12.90 -2.92
CA ASN A 33 10.26 -13.63 -4.04
C ASN A 33 9.41 -13.41 -5.29
N PRO A 34 9.99 -12.94 -6.40
CA PRO A 34 9.22 -12.75 -7.64
C PRO A 34 8.81 -14.09 -8.25
N LEU A 35 7.57 -14.16 -8.72
CA LEU A 35 7.09 -15.33 -9.46
C LEU A 35 7.77 -15.39 -10.84
N LYS A 36 8.53 -16.46 -11.10
CA LYS A 36 9.29 -16.63 -12.35
C LYS A 36 8.53 -17.41 -13.42
N GLU A 37 7.52 -18.18 -13.00
CA GLU A 37 6.74 -19.06 -13.86
C GLU A 37 5.30 -19.15 -13.35
N ILE A 38 4.37 -19.44 -14.22
CA ILE A 38 2.96 -19.65 -13.85
C ILE A 38 2.87 -20.99 -13.11
N CYS A 39 2.36 -20.96 -11.89
CA CYS A 39 2.14 -22.14 -11.05
C CYS A 39 0.91 -21.93 -10.16
N ASP A 40 0.45 -23.01 -9.53
CA ASP A 40 -0.59 -22.95 -8.52
C ASP A 40 -0.07 -22.22 -7.28
N LEU A 41 -0.94 -21.45 -6.64
CA LEU A 41 -0.63 -20.66 -5.46
C LEU A 41 -1.44 -21.14 -4.26
N GLU A 42 -0.79 -21.23 -3.11
CA GLU A 42 -1.42 -21.44 -1.82
C GLU A 42 -1.53 -20.10 -1.10
N LEU A 43 -2.75 -19.80 -0.62
CA LEU A 43 -3.02 -18.67 0.24
C LEU A 43 -3.36 -19.19 1.64
N SER A 44 -2.59 -18.81 2.63
CA SER A 44 -2.78 -19.19 4.02
C SER A 44 -2.82 -17.97 4.95
N GLY A 45 -3.40 -18.14 6.13
CA GLY A 45 -3.48 -17.05 7.09
C GLY A 45 -4.02 -17.47 8.44
N GLN A 46 -3.68 -16.66 9.46
CA GLN A 46 -4.12 -16.85 10.83
C GLN A 46 -4.25 -15.51 11.56
N VAL A 47 -5.09 -15.51 12.61
CA VAL A 47 -5.14 -14.37 13.53
C VAL A 47 -3.87 -14.39 14.38
N THR A 48 -3.13 -13.29 14.37
CA THR A 48 -1.87 -13.17 15.13
C THR A 48 -2.00 -12.31 16.37
N TYR A 49 -2.98 -11.39 16.40
CA TYR A 49 -3.18 -10.51 17.56
C TYR A 49 -4.66 -10.16 17.76
N SER A 50 -5.15 -10.36 18.96
CA SER A 50 -6.46 -9.91 19.45
C SER A 50 -6.46 -9.83 20.97
N THR A 51 -6.86 -8.69 21.51
CA THR A 51 -6.84 -8.41 22.96
C THR A 51 -8.24 -8.40 23.60
N GLY A 52 -9.26 -8.91 22.92
CA GLY A 52 -10.64 -8.83 23.40
C GLY A 52 -11.34 -7.50 23.12
N ARG A 53 -10.70 -6.62 22.31
CA ARG A 53 -11.32 -5.40 21.77
C ARG A 53 -11.97 -5.70 20.41
N SER A 54 -12.33 -4.66 19.69
CA SER A 54 -12.99 -4.82 18.38
C SER A 54 -12.05 -5.11 17.21
N SER A 55 -10.75 -4.96 17.37
CA SER A 55 -9.77 -5.14 16.30
C SER A 55 -8.94 -6.40 16.49
N MET A 56 -8.60 -7.03 15.37
CA MET A 56 -7.68 -8.16 15.31
C MET A 56 -6.73 -7.99 14.13
N GLU A 57 -5.51 -8.51 14.26
CA GLU A 57 -4.55 -8.62 13.17
C GLU A 57 -4.58 -10.03 12.59
N VAL A 58 -4.65 -10.11 11.27
CA VAL A 58 -4.59 -11.35 10.49
C VAL A 58 -3.35 -11.33 9.64
N SER A 59 -2.41 -12.22 9.91
CA SER A 59 -1.24 -12.43 9.06
C SER A 59 -1.60 -13.38 7.93
N LEU A 60 -1.19 -13.01 6.70
CA LEU A 60 -1.48 -13.73 5.48
C LEU A 60 -0.20 -13.99 4.70
N GLN A 61 -0.19 -15.09 3.98
CA GLN A 61 0.90 -15.51 3.14
C GLN A 61 0.38 -15.99 1.79
N VAL A 62 1.11 -15.66 0.73
CA VAL A 62 0.97 -16.26 -0.59
C VAL A 62 2.25 -17.00 -0.90
N ALA A 63 2.16 -18.26 -1.25
CA ALA A 63 3.30 -19.09 -1.62
C ALA A 63 2.98 -19.89 -2.88
N LYS A 64 4.02 -20.46 -3.53
CA LYS A 64 3.81 -21.51 -4.51
C LYS A 64 3.18 -22.70 -3.80
N ALA A 65 2.18 -23.31 -4.41
CA ALA A 65 1.53 -24.49 -3.84
C ALA A 65 2.55 -25.64 -3.72
N PRO A 66 2.73 -26.21 -2.51
CA PRO A 66 3.63 -27.35 -2.33
C PRO A 66 3.05 -28.60 -3.01
N ALA A 67 3.89 -29.60 -3.29
CA ALA A 67 3.43 -30.90 -3.72
C ALA A 67 2.59 -31.58 -2.62
N GLU A 68 1.75 -32.53 -3.01
CA GLU A 68 0.89 -33.24 -2.07
C GLU A 68 1.69 -33.90 -0.93
N GLY A 69 1.40 -33.50 0.30
CA GLY A 69 2.11 -33.99 1.51
C GLY A 69 3.37 -33.22 1.87
N GLU A 70 3.76 -32.21 1.12
CA GLU A 70 4.87 -31.31 1.45
C GLU A 70 4.39 -30.03 2.16
N VAL A 71 5.30 -29.35 2.86
CA VAL A 71 5.05 -28.05 3.51
C VAL A 71 5.66 -26.94 2.63
N VAL A 72 5.03 -25.77 2.66
CA VAL A 72 5.57 -24.56 2.01
C VAL A 72 6.97 -24.26 2.54
N ARG A 73 7.92 -24.06 1.64
CA ARG A 73 9.30 -23.67 1.97
C ARG A 73 9.43 -22.16 2.01
N ALA A 74 10.37 -21.63 2.79
CA ALA A 74 10.60 -20.18 2.89
C ALA A 74 10.92 -19.54 1.52
N GLU A 75 11.62 -20.25 0.64
CA GLU A 75 11.96 -19.80 -0.72
C GLU A 75 10.75 -19.72 -1.67
N ASP A 76 9.68 -20.45 -1.37
CA ASP A 76 8.44 -20.47 -2.15
C ASP A 76 7.43 -19.40 -1.70
N VAL A 77 7.70 -18.72 -0.59
CA VAL A 77 6.88 -17.61 -0.11
C VAL A 77 7.09 -16.40 -1.03
N LEU A 78 6.00 -15.93 -1.63
CA LEU A 78 6.01 -14.82 -2.58
C LEU A 78 5.67 -13.49 -1.91
N ILE A 79 4.68 -13.51 -1.01
CA ILE A 79 4.16 -12.31 -0.34
C ILE A 79 3.79 -12.69 1.09
N THR A 80 4.17 -11.86 2.05
CA THR A 80 3.59 -11.83 3.39
C THR A 80 2.99 -10.46 3.66
N CYS A 81 1.85 -10.42 4.33
CA CYS A 81 1.21 -9.17 4.73
C CYS A 81 0.34 -9.38 5.96
N ALA A 82 -0.08 -8.30 6.59
CA ALA A 82 -1.06 -8.36 7.66
C ALA A 82 -2.21 -7.38 7.39
N PHE A 83 -3.42 -7.80 7.76
CA PHE A 83 -4.63 -7.00 7.70
C PHE A 83 -5.14 -6.74 9.10
N THR A 84 -5.54 -5.50 9.38
CA THR A 84 -6.27 -5.17 10.59
C THR A 84 -7.76 -5.21 10.29
N MET A 85 -8.45 -6.16 10.88
CA MET A 85 -9.89 -6.33 10.78
C MET A 85 -10.57 -5.76 12.02
N VAL A 86 -11.72 -5.12 11.84
CA VAL A 86 -12.50 -4.53 12.93
C VAL A 86 -13.90 -5.14 12.93
N ALA A 87 -14.32 -5.61 14.09
CA ALA A 87 -15.67 -6.11 14.33
C ALA A 87 -16.61 -4.96 14.66
N LEU A 88 -17.74 -4.93 13.99
CA LEU A 88 -18.83 -3.98 14.20
C LEU A 88 -20.11 -4.74 14.55
N ASP A 89 -20.93 -4.18 15.40
CA ASP A 89 -22.30 -4.64 15.59
C ASP A 89 -23.10 -4.41 14.30
N PRO A 90 -23.75 -5.45 13.75
CA PRO A 90 -24.45 -5.34 12.46
C PRO A 90 -25.58 -4.30 12.43
N LYS A 91 -26.21 -4.05 13.59
CA LYS A 91 -27.35 -3.14 13.72
C LYS A 91 -26.90 -1.71 13.99
N THR A 92 -26.02 -1.52 14.99
CA THR A 92 -25.62 -0.18 15.44
C THR A 92 -24.41 0.37 14.66
N LYS A 93 -23.68 -0.49 13.92
CA LYS A 93 -22.43 -0.16 13.22
C LYS A 93 -21.30 0.35 14.15
N LYS A 94 -21.45 0.14 15.46
CA LYS A 94 -20.43 0.49 16.44
C LYS A 94 -19.45 -0.67 16.63
N PRO A 95 -18.20 -0.39 17.10
CA PRO A 95 -17.24 -1.43 17.42
C PRO A 95 -17.82 -2.46 18.41
N ALA A 96 -17.68 -3.74 18.07
CA ALA A 96 -18.09 -4.89 18.89
C ALA A 96 -16.86 -5.64 19.38
N SER A 97 -16.87 -6.11 20.62
CA SER A 97 -15.77 -6.89 21.18
C SER A 97 -15.71 -8.29 20.56
N VAL A 98 -14.52 -8.76 20.29
CA VAL A 98 -14.22 -10.14 19.89
C VAL A 98 -13.43 -10.86 20.97
N ALA A 99 -13.43 -12.18 20.96
CA ALA A 99 -12.66 -12.96 21.93
C ALA A 99 -11.15 -12.63 21.83
N PRO A 100 -10.41 -12.59 22.96
CA PRO A 100 -8.97 -12.52 22.93
C PRO A 100 -8.40 -13.78 22.29
N LEU A 101 -7.23 -13.67 21.66
CA LEU A 101 -6.53 -14.83 21.10
C LEU A 101 -5.91 -15.64 22.22
N LEU A 102 -6.15 -16.95 22.24
CA LEU A 102 -5.47 -17.89 23.13
C LEU A 102 -4.09 -18.19 22.55
N VAL A 103 -3.07 -18.11 23.38
CA VAL A 103 -1.66 -18.32 23.01
C VAL A 103 -1.10 -19.43 23.91
N GLU A 104 -0.86 -20.58 23.33
CA GLU A 104 -0.45 -21.78 24.09
C GLU A 104 1.02 -22.15 23.81
N THR A 105 1.47 -22.04 22.56
CA THR A 105 2.80 -22.42 22.11
C THR A 105 3.78 -21.25 22.11
N ALA A 106 5.09 -21.56 22.09
CA ALA A 106 6.13 -20.54 21.98
C ALA A 106 6.10 -19.81 20.61
N GLU A 107 5.72 -20.52 19.54
CA GLU A 107 5.58 -19.94 18.20
C GLU A 107 4.39 -18.97 18.14
N GLU A 108 3.24 -19.36 18.67
CA GLU A 108 2.07 -18.48 18.77
C GLU A 108 2.37 -17.22 19.59
N ARG A 109 3.14 -17.37 20.68
CA ARG A 109 3.58 -16.23 21.50
C ARG A 109 4.43 -15.26 20.70
N ARG A 110 5.38 -15.76 19.91
CA ARG A 110 6.23 -14.94 19.03
C ARG A 110 5.39 -14.18 18.00
N LEU A 111 4.38 -14.84 17.41
CA LEU A 111 3.48 -14.21 16.44
C LEU A 111 2.60 -13.15 17.12
N PHE A 112 2.11 -13.42 18.33
CA PHE A 112 1.32 -12.48 19.12
C PHE A 112 2.14 -11.23 19.48
N GLU A 113 3.37 -11.39 19.96
CA GLU A 113 4.30 -10.29 20.27
C GLU A 113 4.61 -9.44 19.02
N LYS A 114 4.78 -10.09 17.86
CA LYS A 114 4.95 -9.40 16.58
C LYS A 114 3.70 -8.58 16.22
N GLY A 115 2.51 -9.15 16.36
CA GLY A 115 1.23 -8.46 16.13
C GLY A 115 1.02 -7.27 17.07
N GLU A 116 1.37 -7.42 18.35
CA GLU A 116 1.35 -6.32 19.31
C GLU A 116 2.31 -5.20 18.93
N HIS A 117 3.53 -5.56 18.53
CA HIS A 117 4.51 -4.59 18.03
C HIS A 117 3.97 -3.81 16.83
N ASN A 118 3.40 -4.50 15.84
CA ASN A 118 2.79 -3.89 14.65
C ASN A 118 1.65 -2.93 15.03
N TYR A 119 0.80 -3.33 15.99
CA TYR A 119 -0.29 -2.49 16.48
C TYR A 119 0.22 -1.19 17.11
N ASN A 120 1.26 -1.28 17.95
CA ASN A 120 1.87 -0.12 18.59
C ASN A 120 2.59 0.77 17.57
N ALA A 121 3.33 0.19 16.62
CA ALA A 121 4.01 0.93 15.55
C ALA A 121 3.02 1.73 14.68
N LYS A 122 1.84 1.18 14.35
CA LYS A 122 0.78 1.90 13.63
C LYS A 122 0.27 3.11 14.42
N LYS A 123 0.15 2.99 15.74
CA LYS A 123 -0.27 4.09 16.60
C LYS A 123 0.76 5.21 16.61
N ASP A 124 2.06 4.86 16.68
CA ASP A 124 3.15 5.83 16.66
C ASP A 124 3.28 6.53 15.30
N LEU A 125 3.11 5.80 14.20
CA LEU A 125 3.11 6.39 12.85
C LEU A 125 1.99 7.44 12.69
N ARG A 126 0.80 7.18 13.24
CA ARG A 126 -0.30 8.17 13.22
C ARG A 126 0.04 9.44 13.98
N GLN A 127 0.76 9.34 15.10
CA GLN A 127 1.18 10.50 15.89
C GLN A 127 2.26 11.34 15.19
N ARG A 128 3.11 10.70 14.37
CA ARG A 128 4.18 11.34 13.59
C ARG A 128 3.71 11.85 12.21
N SER A 129 2.43 11.71 11.90
CA SER A 129 1.87 12.21 10.63
C SER A 129 2.05 13.71 10.50
N LEU A 130 2.33 14.19 9.29
CA LEU A 130 2.38 15.61 8.95
C LEU A 130 1.05 16.35 9.17
N LYS A 131 -0.04 15.63 9.38
CA LYS A 131 -1.32 16.21 9.83
C LYS A 131 -1.28 16.68 11.29
N THR A 132 -0.33 16.16 12.09
CA THR A 132 -0.20 16.45 13.54
C THR A 132 1.12 17.08 13.90
N GLN A 133 2.17 16.90 13.11
CA GLN A 133 3.51 17.43 13.33
C GLN A 133 4.01 18.15 12.08
N THR A 134 4.59 19.32 12.26
CA THR A 134 5.29 20.06 11.20
C THR A 134 6.55 19.29 10.76
N PRO A 135 7.08 19.55 9.55
CA PRO A 135 8.40 19.08 9.17
C PRO A 135 9.46 19.44 10.22
N ASN A 136 10.41 18.54 10.43
CA ASN A 136 11.56 18.81 11.31
C ASN A 136 12.58 19.77 10.64
N ASP A 137 13.64 20.14 11.35
CA ASP A 137 14.64 21.11 10.85
C ASP A 137 15.31 20.58 9.59
N GLU A 138 15.70 19.28 9.55
CA GLU A 138 16.32 18.65 8.38
C GLU A 138 15.38 18.66 7.16
N GLU A 139 14.13 18.30 7.36
CA GLU A 139 13.12 18.33 6.30
C GLU A 139 12.83 19.74 5.81
N SER A 140 12.84 20.72 6.71
CA SER A 140 12.67 22.13 6.40
C SER A 140 13.82 22.66 5.56
N ASP A 141 15.06 22.28 5.90
CA ASP A 141 16.27 22.63 5.13
C ASP A 141 16.22 22.00 3.73
N LEU A 142 15.76 20.74 3.61
CA LEU A 142 15.59 20.08 2.32
C LEU A 142 14.54 20.76 1.46
N ILE A 143 13.38 21.12 2.03
CA ILE A 143 12.34 21.87 1.32
C ILE A 143 12.92 23.19 0.81
N HIS A 144 13.65 23.93 1.66
CA HIS A 144 14.27 25.19 1.29
C HIS A 144 15.32 25.02 0.19
N ALA A 145 16.17 24.00 0.30
CA ALA A 145 17.20 23.68 -0.71
C ALA A 145 16.56 23.35 -2.07
N MET A 146 15.48 22.56 -2.10
CA MET A 146 14.72 22.25 -3.32
C MET A 146 14.08 23.49 -3.92
N TRP A 147 13.45 24.32 -3.09
CA TRP A 147 12.84 25.56 -3.50
C TRP A 147 13.87 26.55 -4.12
N THR A 148 15.03 26.70 -3.46
CA THR A 148 16.13 27.57 -3.93
C THR A 148 16.76 27.05 -5.24
N LYS A 149 16.98 25.74 -5.31
CA LYS A 149 17.51 25.07 -6.52
C LYS A 149 16.62 25.30 -7.72
N ARG A 150 15.31 25.33 -7.49
CA ARG A 150 14.30 25.62 -8.52
C ARG A 150 14.27 27.11 -8.92
N ALA A 151 14.33 28.03 -7.94
CA ALA A 151 14.27 29.47 -8.19
C ALA A 151 15.44 29.97 -9.06
N GLY A 152 16.57 29.23 -9.10
CA GLY A 152 17.74 29.53 -9.92
C GLY A 152 17.81 28.81 -11.28
N ARG A 153 16.79 27.99 -11.62
CA ARG A 153 16.83 27.16 -12.83
C ARG A 153 15.66 27.40 -13.75
N GLU A 154 15.88 28.17 -14.80
CA GLU A 154 15.36 27.83 -16.13
C GLU A 154 16.22 26.68 -16.67
N ILE A 155 15.88 25.41 -16.38
CA ILE A 155 16.61 24.28 -16.95
C ILE A 155 15.90 23.84 -18.20
N PRO A 156 16.60 23.80 -19.33
CA PRO A 156 16.21 22.94 -20.43
C PRO A 156 16.37 21.47 -19.94
N PRO A 157 15.34 20.64 -20.03
CA PRO A 157 15.35 19.24 -19.57
C PRO A 157 16.42 18.36 -20.24
N GLU A 158 16.99 18.81 -21.31
CA GLU A 158 17.78 18.01 -22.27
C GLU A 158 19.26 17.84 -21.90
N LEU A 159 19.78 18.56 -20.90
CA LEU A 159 21.23 18.59 -20.65
C LEU A 159 21.72 17.66 -19.54
N SER A 160 20.85 17.02 -18.77
CA SER A 160 21.28 16.22 -17.60
C SER A 160 21.01 14.71 -17.73
N GLY A 161 20.33 14.26 -18.78
CA GLY A 161 19.91 12.84 -18.88
C GLY A 161 18.87 12.40 -17.85
N VAL A 162 18.38 13.35 -17.03
CA VAL A 162 17.32 13.12 -16.01
C VAL A 162 16.07 13.84 -16.48
N SER A 163 14.97 13.09 -16.63
CA SER A 163 13.65 13.66 -16.92
C SER A 163 13.04 14.26 -15.66
N ALA A 164 12.96 15.58 -15.58
CA ALA A 164 12.37 16.31 -14.46
C ALA A 164 10.93 16.74 -14.79
N THR A 165 9.97 16.36 -13.93
CA THR A 165 8.54 16.65 -14.12
C THR A 165 7.97 17.28 -12.85
N ASN A 166 7.13 18.32 -12.99
CA ASN A 166 6.45 18.88 -11.83
C ASN A 166 5.42 17.90 -11.27
N MET A 167 5.28 17.84 -9.96
CA MET A 167 4.34 16.92 -9.29
C MET A 167 2.91 17.09 -9.82
N LYS A 168 2.43 18.33 -10.00
CA LYS A 168 1.09 18.63 -10.55
C LYS A 168 0.82 17.99 -11.91
N ASP A 169 1.87 17.88 -12.76
CA ASP A 169 1.74 17.41 -14.14
C ASP A 169 1.72 15.86 -14.21
N THR A 170 1.99 15.18 -13.09
CA THR A 170 1.90 13.72 -12.96
C THR A 170 0.51 13.24 -12.52
N ARG A 171 -0.43 14.14 -12.22
CA ARG A 171 -1.75 13.79 -11.67
C ARG A 171 -2.59 13.01 -12.66
N LEU A 172 -3.16 11.91 -12.17
CA LEU A 172 -4.11 11.09 -12.91
C LEU A 172 -5.33 10.84 -12.02
N SER A 173 -6.53 11.04 -12.57
CA SER A 173 -7.78 10.88 -11.80
C SER A 173 -8.70 9.88 -12.45
N ALA A 174 -9.45 9.13 -11.61
CA ALA A 174 -10.52 8.25 -12.03
C ALA A 174 -11.76 8.47 -11.17
N ALA A 175 -12.92 8.20 -11.74
CA ALA A 175 -14.18 8.23 -11.03
C ALA A 175 -14.97 6.95 -11.35
N GLN A 176 -15.53 6.31 -10.33
CA GLN A 176 -16.22 5.03 -10.46
C GLN A 176 -17.50 5.00 -9.62
N ILE A 177 -18.55 4.41 -10.18
CA ILE A 177 -19.79 4.10 -9.43
C ILE A 177 -19.53 2.82 -8.61
N MET A 178 -19.80 2.88 -7.33
CA MET A 178 -19.63 1.74 -6.43
C MET A 178 -20.82 0.79 -6.55
N GLN A 179 -20.60 -0.28 -7.33
CA GLN A 179 -21.65 -1.21 -7.72
C GLN A 179 -22.04 -2.20 -6.60
N PRO A 180 -23.29 -2.66 -6.54
CA PRO A 180 -23.73 -3.63 -5.54
C PRO A 180 -22.99 -4.99 -5.58
N TYR A 181 -22.41 -5.39 -6.70
CA TYR A 181 -21.67 -6.65 -6.80
C TYR A 181 -20.26 -6.59 -6.17
N ASP A 182 -19.72 -5.36 -5.96
CA ASP A 182 -18.43 -5.13 -5.30
C ASP A 182 -18.58 -4.95 -3.78
N ARG A 183 -19.76 -5.22 -3.23
CA ARG A 183 -20.06 -5.08 -1.82
C ARG A 183 -19.40 -6.14 -0.95
N ASN A 184 -19.22 -5.82 0.33
CA ASN A 184 -18.84 -6.80 1.33
C ASN A 184 -20.00 -7.76 1.67
N ARG A 185 -19.72 -8.78 2.49
CA ARG A 185 -20.72 -9.78 2.93
C ARG A 185 -21.96 -9.17 3.59
N HIS A 186 -21.84 -8.04 4.26
CA HIS A 186 -22.94 -7.38 5.00
C HIS A 186 -23.72 -6.37 4.17
N ASN A 187 -23.49 -6.28 2.86
CA ASN A 187 -24.30 -5.54 1.89
C ASN A 187 -24.39 -4.01 2.08
N PHE A 188 -23.60 -3.38 2.95
CA PHE A 188 -23.74 -1.95 3.21
C PHE A 188 -22.54 -1.11 2.76
N MET A 189 -21.40 -1.73 2.45
CA MET A 189 -20.20 -1.05 1.97
C MET A 189 -19.47 -1.87 0.92
N ILE A 190 -18.61 -1.20 0.19
CA ILE A 190 -17.72 -1.81 -0.80
C ILE A 190 -16.62 -2.60 -0.11
N PHE A 191 -16.22 -3.70 -0.72
CA PHE A 191 -15.17 -4.59 -0.27
C PHE A 191 -13.81 -3.90 -0.34
N GLY A 192 -13.00 -4.00 0.74
CA GLY A 192 -11.70 -3.33 0.83
C GLY A 192 -10.72 -3.76 -0.24
N GLY A 193 -10.67 -5.05 -0.55
CA GLY A 193 -9.82 -5.60 -1.61
C GLY A 193 -10.16 -5.08 -3.01
N TYR A 194 -11.42 -4.73 -3.27
CA TYR A 194 -11.81 -4.06 -4.52
C TYR A 194 -11.21 -2.64 -4.58
N LEU A 195 -11.31 -1.87 -3.49
CA LEU A 195 -10.73 -0.53 -3.42
C LEU A 195 -9.20 -0.57 -3.58
N LEU A 196 -8.52 -1.53 -2.95
CA LEU A 196 -7.08 -1.75 -3.14
C LEU A 196 -6.71 -2.05 -4.59
N LYS A 197 -7.52 -2.87 -5.28
CA LYS A 197 -7.31 -3.15 -6.70
C LYS A 197 -7.42 -1.89 -7.54
N GLN A 198 -8.46 -1.08 -7.34
CA GLN A 198 -8.71 0.13 -8.11
C GLN A 198 -7.62 1.19 -7.87
N THR A 199 -7.18 1.36 -6.63
CA THR A 199 -6.10 2.29 -6.31
C THR A 199 -4.76 1.83 -6.86
N PHE A 200 -4.47 0.53 -6.85
CA PHE A 200 -3.28 -0.05 -7.47
C PHE A 200 -3.26 0.17 -8.99
N GLU A 201 -4.36 -0.12 -9.68
CA GLU A 201 -4.45 0.06 -11.13
C GLU A 201 -4.22 1.52 -11.52
N LEU A 202 -4.80 2.47 -10.80
CA LEU A 202 -4.58 3.89 -11.05
C LEU A 202 -3.14 4.32 -10.74
N ALA A 203 -2.54 3.82 -9.65
CA ALA A 203 -1.16 4.09 -9.29
C ALA A 203 -0.19 3.55 -10.36
N TYR A 204 -0.44 2.34 -10.87
CA TYR A 204 0.33 1.74 -11.95
C TYR A 204 0.26 2.61 -13.23
N CYS A 205 -0.94 3.02 -13.62
CA CYS A 205 -1.14 3.90 -14.79
C CYS A 205 -0.41 5.26 -14.61
N CYS A 206 -0.44 5.82 -13.39
CA CYS A 206 0.25 7.06 -13.07
C CYS A 206 1.77 6.90 -13.21
N ALA A 207 2.35 5.83 -12.64
CA ALA A 207 3.78 5.55 -12.75
C ALA A 207 4.20 5.27 -14.20
N ALA A 208 3.39 4.52 -14.98
CA ALA A 208 3.64 4.24 -16.39
C ALA A 208 3.60 5.49 -17.25
N SER A 209 2.62 6.36 -17.05
CA SER A 209 2.51 7.65 -17.76
C SER A 209 3.67 8.59 -17.44
N PHE A 210 4.15 8.57 -16.18
CA PHE A 210 5.27 9.39 -15.74
C PHE A 210 6.61 8.95 -16.34
N SER A 211 6.85 7.63 -16.37
CA SER A 211 8.15 7.06 -16.76
C SER A 211 8.23 6.65 -18.24
N HIS A 212 7.09 6.58 -18.94
CA HIS A 212 6.97 6.01 -20.29
C HIS A 212 7.55 4.60 -20.41
N SER A 213 7.55 3.83 -19.30
CA SER A 213 8.05 2.46 -19.20
C SER A 213 7.05 1.59 -18.43
N ARG A 214 7.29 0.27 -18.40
CA ARG A 214 6.47 -0.66 -17.60
C ARG A 214 6.94 -0.64 -16.14
N PRO A 215 6.12 -0.14 -15.18
CA PRO A 215 6.50 -0.14 -13.78
C PRO A 215 6.53 -1.57 -13.21
N THR A 216 7.55 -1.88 -12.41
CA THR A 216 7.59 -3.10 -11.60
C THR A 216 7.14 -2.74 -10.19
N PHE A 217 6.10 -3.39 -9.69
CA PHE A 217 5.61 -3.19 -8.34
C PHE A 217 6.63 -3.68 -7.30
N LEU A 218 6.95 -2.84 -6.31
CA LEU A 218 7.83 -3.19 -5.20
C LEU A 218 7.04 -3.39 -3.90
N CYS A 219 6.25 -2.40 -3.51
CA CYS A 219 5.46 -2.49 -2.28
C CYS A 219 4.25 -1.54 -2.27
N LEU A 220 3.27 -1.89 -1.44
CA LEU A 220 2.26 -1.00 -0.89
C LEU A 220 2.67 -0.63 0.53
N GLU A 221 2.71 0.66 0.84
CA GLU A 221 2.97 1.14 2.20
C GLU A 221 1.77 0.88 3.13
N PRO A 222 2.00 0.83 4.46
CA PRO A 222 0.91 0.67 5.41
C PRO A 222 -0.20 1.70 5.15
N SER A 223 -1.42 1.22 4.98
CA SER A 223 -2.56 2.04 4.56
C SER A 223 -3.77 1.81 5.45
N THR A 224 -4.56 2.87 5.68
CA THR A 224 -5.78 2.81 6.49
C THR A 224 -6.99 3.20 5.64
N PHE A 225 -8.11 2.53 5.91
CA PHE A 225 -9.42 2.94 5.41
C PHE A 225 -10.05 3.89 6.44
N ASP A 226 -10.08 5.18 6.11
CA ASP A 226 -10.51 6.22 7.06
C ASP A 226 -12.03 6.25 7.24
N ASN A 227 -12.77 6.03 6.16
CA ASN A 227 -14.21 5.98 6.14
C ASN A 227 -14.73 4.88 5.22
N PRO A 228 -15.90 4.28 5.53
CA PRO A 228 -16.52 3.28 4.67
C PRO A 228 -16.96 3.90 3.34
N VAL A 229 -16.89 3.10 2.27
CA VAL A 229 -17.39 3.44 0.94
C VAL A 229 -18.75 2.81 0.75
N PRO A 230 -19.85 3.57 0.77
CA PRO A 230 -21.19 3.03 0.60
C PRO A 230 -21.44 2.51 -0.82
N VAL A 231 -22.29 1.49 -0.94
CA VAL A 231 -22.80 1.05 -2.24
C VAL A 231 -23.64 2.18 -2.87
N GLY A 232 -23.48 2.40 -4.17
CA GLY A 232 -24.20 3.44 -4.93
C GLY A 232 -23.56 4.83 -4.90
N CYS A 233 -22.53 5.07 -4.10
CA CYS A 233 -21.79 6.32 -4.15
C CYS A 233 -20.85 6.37 -5.37
N VAL A 234 -20.33 7.55 -5.68
CA VAL A 234 -19.22 7.73 -6.64
C VAL A 234 -17.92 7.84 -5.86
N SER A 235 -16.97 6.95 -6.16
CA SER A 235 -15.61 7.04 -5.66
C SER A 235 -14.74 7.82 -6.64
N TYR A 236 -14.07 8.85 -6.13
CA TYR A 236 -13.05 9.61 -6.85
C TYR A 236 -11.69 9.17 -6.35
N LEU A 237 -10.81 8.84 -7.28
CA LEU A 237 -9.44 8.44 -7.01
C LEU A 237 -8.51 9.44 -7.69
N ASN A 238 -7.52 9.94 -6.96
CA ASN A 238 -6.55 10.90 -7.47
C ASN A 238 -5.15 10.37 -7.18
N ALA A 239 -4.42 10.01 -8.23
CA ALA A 239 -3.03 9.57 -8.17
C ALA A 239 -2.09 10.71 -8.49
N VAL A 240 -0.93 10.73 -7.82
CA VAL A 240 0.16 11.66 -8.11
C VAL A 240 1.48 10.99 -7.78
N VAL A 241 2.52 11.23 -8.57
CA VAL A 241 3.89 10.83 -8.21
C VAL A 241 4.33 11.71 -7.05
N SER A 242 4.51 11.12 -5.88
CA SER A 242 4.80 11.83 -4.63
C SER A 242 6.30 11.95 -4.35
N TYR A 243 7.11 10.96 -4.80
CA TYR A 243 8.54 10.92 -4.55
C TYR A 243 9.27 10.07 -5.59
N THR A 244 10.50 10.44 -5.88
CA THR A 244 11.41 9.68 -6.75
C THR A 244 12.77 9.54 -6.09
N GLN A 245 13.40 8.38 -6.25
CA GLN A 245 14.73 8.08 -5.73
C GLN A 245 15.48 7.19 -6.73
N ASP A 246 16.73 7.54 -7.01
CA ASP A 246 17.60 6.68 -7.82
C ASP A 246 17.73 5.30 -7.17
N SER A 247 17.55 4.26 -7.95
CA SER A 247 17.79 2.89 -7.49
C SER A 247 19.26 2.53 -7.62
N PRO A 248 19.87 1.86 -6.63
CA PRO A 248 21.21 1.32 -6.76
C PRO A 248 21.27 0.19 -7.79
N SER A 249 20.14 -0.41 -8.14
CA SER A 249 20.05 -1.48 -9.11
C SER A 249 20.36 -0.96 -10.52
N THR A 250 21.20 -1.67 -11.23
CA THR A 250 21.52 -1.42 -12.64
C THR A 250 21.28 -2.70 -13.41
N SER A 251 20.69 -2.62 -14.62
CA SER A 251 20.53 -3.80 -15.46
C SER A 251 21.90 -4.34 -15.92
N SER A 252 21.94 -5.59 -16.37
CA SER A 252 23.13 -6.19 -17.02
C SER A 252 23.63 -5.38 -18.23
N ALA A 253 22.76 -4.55 -18.81
CA ALA A 253 23.09 -3.63 -19.92
C ALA A 253 23.51 -2.22 -19.45
N GLY A 254 23.69 -1.97 -18.14
CA GLY A 254 24.06 -0.65 -17.60
C GLY A 254 22.89 0.34 -17.50
N GLN A 255 21.66 -0.09 -17.67
CA GLN A 255 20.49 0.76 -17.59
C GLN A 255 20.18 1.12 -16.13
N LYS A 256 19.94 2.39 -15.86
CA LYS A 256 19.60 2.91 -14.55
C LYS A 256 18.10 2.80 -14.31
N PHE A 257 17.73 2.68 -13.04
CA PHE A 257 16.35 2.62 -12.58
C PHE A 257 16.05 3.69 -11.56
N THR A 258 14.79 4.10 -11.51
CA THR A 258 14.24 5.01 -10.49
C THR A 258 13.15 4.32 -9.70
N ARG A 259 13.19 4.44 -8.37
CA ARG A 259 12.05 4.11 -7.49
C ARG A 259 11.08 5.28 -7.52
N VAL A 260 9.84 5.00 -7.89
CA VAL A 260 8.76 6.00 -7.99
C VAL A 260 7.69 5.64 -6.97
N GLN A 261 7.42 6.54 -6.04
CA GLN A 261 6.27 6.40 -5.14
C GLN A 261 5.09 7.19 -5.70
N VAL A 262 3.95 6.52 -5.79
CA VAL A 262 2.67 7.09 -6.21
C VAL A 262 1.71 7.08 -5.04
N ARG A 263 1.20 8.26 -4.69
CA ARG A 263 0.13 8.44 -3.71
C ARG A 263 -1.21 8.44 -4.43
N VAL A 264 -2.17 7.70 -3.90
CA VAL A 264 -3.57 7.68 -4.36
C VAL A 264 -4.48 8.09 -3.21
N ASP A 265 -5.10 9.26 -3.33
CA ASP A 265 -6.12 9.73 -2.40
C ASP A 265 -7.50 9.35 -2.92
N THR A 266 -8.35 8.83 -2.03
CA THR A 266 -9.69 8.36 -2.37
C THR A 266 -10.76 9.12 -1.60
N THR A 267 -11.87 9.43 -2.28
CA THR A 267 -13.00 10.17 -1.72
C THR A 267 -14.31 9.56 -2.22
N ALA A 268 -15.22 9.23 -1.31
CA ALA A 268 -16.56 8.81 -1.65
C ALA A 268 -17.53 9.99 -1.60
N ARG A 269 -18.28 10.19 -2.69
CA ARG A 269 -19.31 11.22 -2.78
C ARG A 269 -20.69 10.57 -2.81
N ASN A 270 -21.52 10.97 -1.87
CA ASN A 270 -22.95 10.65 -1.90
C ASN A 270 -23.63 11.52 -2.97
N ILE A 271 -24.27 10.87 -3.95
CA ILE A 271 -24.89 11.57 -5.08
C ILE A 271 -26.11 12.36 -4.63
N ASP A 272 -26.93 11.79 -3.74
CA ASP A 272 -28.21 12.36 -3.32
C ASP A 272 -28.03 13.62 -2.47
N HIS A 273 -27.00 13.67 -1.65
CA HIS A 273 -26.75 14.76 -0.72
C HIS A 273 -25.56 15.65 -1.10
N GLY A 274 -24.78 15.28 -2.12
CA GLY A 274 -23.59 16.03 -2.56
C GLY A 274 -22.45 16.06 -1.56
N THR A 275 -22.54 15.30 -0.45
CA THR A 275 -21.50 15.22 0.58
C THR A 275 -20.34 14.36 0.11
N SER A 276 -19.12 14.79 0.44
CA SER A 276 -17.88 14.05 0.08
C SER A 276 -17.09 13.75 1.34
N ASN A 277 -16.66 12.49 1.49
CA ASN A 277 -15.85 12.04 2.61
C ASN A 277 -14.56 11.39 2.09
N PRO A 278 -13.37 11.75 2.62
CA PRO A 278 -12.14 11.04 2.32
C PRO A 278 -12.24 9.61 2.83
N THR A 279 -11.79 8.64 2.04
CA THR A 279 -11.93 7.21 2.37
C THR A 279 -10.61 6.51 2.63
N GLY A 280 -9.51 7.11 2.20
CA GLY A 280 -8.17 6.61 2.50
C GLY A 280 -7.10 7.22 1.60
N THR A 281 -5.85 6.98 1.99
CA THR A 281 -4.65 7.33 1.22
C THR A 281 -3.79 6.08 1.08
N PHE A 282 -3.37 5.78 -0.14
CA PHE A 282 -2.61 4.59 -0.48
C PHE A 282 -1.32 4.99 -1.20
N ASN A 283 -0.18 4.48 -0.73
CA ASN A 283 1.13 4.79 -1.30
C ASN A 283 1.74 3.52 -1.90
N TYR A 284 1.97 3.53 -3.20
CA TYR A 284 2.53 2.43 -3.97
C TYR A 284 3.93 2.80 -4.45
N THR A 285 4.89 1.90 -4.30
CA THR A 285 6.23 2.08 -4.81
C THR A 285 6.48 1.15 -5.98
N PHE A 286 6.97 1.72 -7.06
CA PHE A 286 7.33 1.03 -8.29
C PHE A 286 8.80 1.26 -8.65
N LEU A 287 9.38 0.31 -9.37
CA LEU A 287 10.66 0.48 -10.06
C LEU A 287 10.38 0.74 -11.53
N VAL A 288 10.96 1.78 -12.08
CA VAL A 288 10.83 2.18 -13.49
C VAL A 288 12.19 2.33 -14.14
N GLU A 289 12.25 2.14 -15.44
CA GLU A 289 13.46 2.33 -16.23
C GLU A 289 13.77 3.82 -16.41
N GLY A 290 15.05 4.18 -16.47
CA GLY A 290 15.52 5.55 -16.66
C GLY A 290 15.75 6.30 -15.35
N GLN A 291 16.19 7.56 -15.49
CA GLN A 291 16.35 8.50 -14.40
C GLN A 291 15.24 9.56 -14.47
N HIS A 292 14.41 9.60 -13.45
CA HIS A 292 13.25 10.47 -13.36
C HIS A 292 13.25 11.21 -12.03
N GLU A 293 12.91 12.50 -12.04
CA GLU A 293 12.81 13.32 -10.84
C GLU A 293 11.46 14.05 -10.81
N VAL A 294 10.74 13.96 -9.69
CA VAL A 294 9.51 14.71 -9.45
C VAL A 294 9.77 15.94 -8.60
N TRP A 295 9.20 17.07 -9.00
CA TRP A 295 9.42 18.37 -8.35
C TRP A 295 8.13 18.93 -7.75
N PRO A 296 8.01 19.05 -6.41
CA PRO A 296 6.91 19.76 -5.76
C PRO A 296 7.02 21.28 -6.05
N GLN A 297 5.85 21.95 -6.17
CA GLN A 297 5.77 23.38 -6.45
C GLN A 297 5.03 24.18 -5.39
N THR A 298 4.07 23.54 -4.72
CA THR A 298 3.24 24.17 -3.70
C THR A 298 3.55 23.61 -2.31
N TYR A 299 3.13 24.33 -1.26
CA TYR A 299 3.30 23.84 0.10
C TYR A 299 2.67 22.45 0.30
N ASP A 300 1.48 22.22 -0.23
CA ASP A 300 0.81 20.91 -0.16
C ASP A 300 1.62 19.82 -0.85
N GLU A 301 2.21 20.12 -2.01
CA GLU A 301 3.06 19.17 -2.73
C GLU A 301 4.37 18.89 -1.97
N PHE A 302 4.96 19.88 -1.30
CA PHE A 302 6.10 19.65 -0.42
C PHE A 302 5.73 18.75 0.76
N MET A 303 4.54 18.90 1.35
CA MET A 303 4.08 18.01 2.43
C MET A 303 3.87 16.58 1.92
N ILE A 304 3.30 16.40 0.74
CA ILE A 304 3.18 15.09 0.09
C ILE A 304 4.57 14.47 -0.16
N TRP A 305 5.52 15.25 -0.61
CA TRP A 305 6.89 14.82 -0.89
C TRP A 305 7.63 14.39 0.39
N VAL A 306 7.53 15.17 1.47
CA VAL A 306 8.14 14.83 2.78
C VAL A 306 7.54 13.55 3.36
N GLU A 307 6.20 13.40 3.31
CA GLU A 307 5.53 12.17 3.76
C GLU A 307 6.01 10.95 2.98
N ALA A 308 6.11 11.09 1.67
CA ALA A 308 6.59 10.04 0.77
C ALA A 308 8.06 9.67 1.04
N ARG A 309 8.93 10.66 1.29
CA ARG A 309 10.33 10.44 1.68
C ARG A 309 10.42 9.65 2.98
N ARG A 310 9.65 10.03 4.02
CA ARG A 310 9.59 9.30 5.30
C ARG A 310 9.20 7.82 5.10
N ASN A 311 8.24 7.55 4.21
CA ASN A 311 7.83 6.19 3.89
C ASN A 311 8.98 5.38 3.28
N VAL A 312 9.74 5.97 2.35
CA VAL A 312 10.89 5.30 1.73
C VAL A 312 12.03 5.08 2.72
N GLU A 313 12.31 6.02 3.61
CA GLU A 313 13.30 5.87 4.67
C GLU A 313 12.92 4.73 5.64
N ASN A 314 11.66 4.66 6.05
CA ASN A 314 11.13 3.55 6.86
C ASN A 314 11.19 2.20 6.10
N MET A 315 10.97 2.21 4.80
CA MET A 315 11.10 1.02 3.96
C MET A 315 12.55 0.52 3.94
N ASN A 316 13.50 1.41 3.69
CA ASN A 316 14.93 1.05 3.62
C ASN A 316 15.46 0.51 4.96
N ALA A 317 14.90 0.98 6.09
CA ALA A 317 15.22 0.46 7.41
C ALA A 317 14.65 -0.94 7.70
N SER A 318 13.61 -1.36 6.96
CA SER A 318 12.83 -2.59 7.21
C SER A 318 13.12 -3.73 6.22
N LEU A 319 13.73 -3.42 5.07
CA LEU A 319 14.06 -4.43 4.06
C LEU A 319 15.43 -5.05 4.35
N PRO A 320 15.60 -6.39 4.20
CA PRO A 320 16.92 -6.95 4.01
C PRO A 320 17.55 -6.34 2.76
N SER A 321 18.89 -6.17 2.79
CA SER A 321 19.72 -5.47 1.79
C SER A 321 19.23 -5.64 0.35
N PRO A 322 19.23 -4.56 -0.49
CA PRO A 322 18.63 -4.56 -1.83
C PRO A 322 19.26 -5.52 -2.84
N ASP A 323 20.30 -6.25 -2.46
CA ASP A 323 21.05 -7.16 -3.33
C ASP A 323 20.28 -8.43 -3.76
N ASN A 324 19.08 -8.69 -3.22
CA ASN A 324 18.32 -9.91 -3.49
C ASN A 324 17.16 -9.77 -4.49
N VAL A 325 16.89 -8.58 -5.02
CA VAL A 325 15.91 -8.42 -6.10
C VAL A 325 16.64 -8.53 -7.45
N ALA A 326 17.04 -9.72 -7.81
CA ALA A 326 17.53 -10.01 -9.17
C ALA A 326 16.34 -9.90 -10.14
N ILE A 327 16.22 -8.74 -10.78
CA ILE A 327 15.24 -8.50 -11.85
C ILE A 327 15.76 -9.24 -13.09
N THR A 328 15.36 -10.48 -13.24
CA THR A 328 15.53 -11.24 -14.49
C THR A 328 14.34 -10.95 -15.40
N TYR A 329 14.36 -9.83 -16.12
CA TYR A 329 13.57 -9.71 -17.33
C TYR A 329 14.18 -10.63 -18.39
N LYS A 330 13.55 -11.76 -18.70
CA LYS A 330 13.78 -12.42 -19.97
C LYS A 330 13.07 -11.59 -21.04
N GLU A 331 13.84 -10.96 -21.92
CA GLU A 331 13.40 -10.60 -23.25
C GLU A 331 12.87 -11.89 -23.90
N GLY A 332 11.63 -11.90 -24.28
CA GLY A 332 11.07 -13.04 -24.98
C GLY A 332 9.57 -12.98 -25.08
N ALA A 333 9.10 -12.31 -26.10
CA ALA A 333 8.29 -12.83 -27.20
C ALA A 333 7.71 -11.68 -28.00
N THR A 334 8.45 -11.29 -29.01
CA THR A 334 7.86 -10.81 -30.27
C THR A 334 7.28 -12.03 -30.96
N GLU A 335 5.95 -12.18 -30.95
CA GLU A 335 5.15 -12.71 -32.05
C GLU A 335 3.71 -12.17 -31.91
#